data_ec00776c96b66ef38ba73fad1ad89550
#
_entry.id   ec00776c96b66ef38ba73fad1ad89550
#
_cell.length_a   1.000
_cell.length_b   1.000
_cell.length_c   1.000
_cell.angle_alpha   90.00
_cell.angle_beta   90.00
_cell.angle_gamma   90.00
#
_symmetry.space_group_name_H-M   'P 1'
#
loop_
_entity.id
_entity.type
_entity.pdbx_description
1 polymer ?
#
loop_
_entity_poly.entity_id
_entity_poly.type
_entity_poly.pdbx_seq_one_letter_code
_entity_poly.pdbx_strand_id
1 'polypeptide(L)'
;MIEHGILRRSQWKFGLGYLGKWFVSNLEKRLRVAKLDFRIHFARNCGAESCPAIHYYQSPKIDAQLEKATKSFLANDIAFDDKLNKLTVSRIFLWFSGDFGGPAGIKKIVSEKLGLATNKRTEIIYKEYDWTLALRID
;
A
#
# COMPACT_ATOMS: atom_id res chain seq x y z
N MET A 1 -6.45 -9.34 -13.06
CA MET A 1 -7.47 -10.12 -12.33
C MET A 1 -7.11 -10.28 -10.86
N ILE A 2 -5.98 -10.88 -10.50
CA ILE A 2 -5.63 -11.17 -9.09
C ILE A 2 -5.61 -9.90 -8.23
N GLU A 3 -4.83 -8.90 -8.59
CA GLU A 3 -4.70 -7.67 -7.81
C GLU A 3 -6.02 -6.94 -7.63
N HIS A 4 -6.56 -6.40 -8.74
CA HIS A 4 -7.74 -5.54 -8.66
C HIS A 4 -9.04 -6.31 -8.46
N GLY A 5 -9.12 -7.56 -8.95
CA GLY A 5 -10.31 -8.40 -8.84
C GLY A 5 -10.42 -9.11 -7.49
N ILE A 6 -9.37 -9.83 -7.10
CA ILE A 6 -9.40 -10.70 -5.93
C ILE A 6 -8.93 -9.96 -4.68
N LEU A 7 -7.67 -9.51 -4.66
CA LEU A 7 -7.07 -8.91 -3.46
C LEU A 7 -7.62 -7.53 -3.12
N ARG A 8 -7.96 -6.72 -4.14
CA ARG A 8 -8.58 -5.39 -3.98
C ARG A 8 -10.10 -5.42 -4.13
N ARG A 9 -10.71 -6.59 -4.03
CA ARG A 9 -12.15 -6.78 -3.99
C ARG A 9 -12.90 -6.12 -5.17
N SER A 10 -12.40 -6.36 -6.38
CA SER A 10 -12.97 -5.83 -7.63
C SER A 10 -12.90 -4.30 -7.76
N GLN A 11 -11.84 -3.69 -7.29
CA GLN A 11 -11.58 -2.27 -7.54
C GLN A 11 -11.17 -2.01 -9.00
N TRP A 12 -11.51 -0.86 -9.52
CA TRP A 12 -11.10 -0.44 -10.86
C TRP A 12 -9.65 0.02 -10.86
N LYS A 13 -8.89 -0.37 -11.91
CA LYS A 13 -7.46 -0.07 -12.04
C LYS A 13 -7.15 1.44 -11.96
N PHE A 14 -7.99 2.28 -12.55
CA PHE A 14 -7.76 3.74 -12.66
C PHE A 14 -8.53 4.56 -11.62
N GLY A 15 -9.19 3.93 -10.67
CA GLY A 15 -10.04 4.60 -9.69
C GLY A 15 -9.34 5.00 -8.40
N LEU A 16 -8.00 4.99 -8.32
CA LEU A 16 -7.20 5.27 -7.13
C LEU A 16 -7.68 4.55 -5.86
N GLY A 17 -8.41 3.43 -6.01
CA GLY A 17 -9.02 2.69 -4.90
C GLY A 17 -10.40 3.19 -4.47
N TYR A 18 -10.96 4.20 -5.12
CA TYR A 18 -12.30 4.71 -4.78
C TYR A 18 -13.43 4.11 -5.61
N LEU A 19 -13.11 3.57 -6.80
CA LEU A 19 -14.12 3.06 -7.72
C LEU A 19 -14.05 1.54 -7.84
N GLY A 20 -15.18 0.89 -7.60
CA GLY A 20 -15.38 -0.54 -7.90
C GLY A 20 -15.62 -0.79 -9.38
N LYS A 21 -15.34 -2.01 -9.85
CA LYS A 21 -15.70 -2.45 -11.21
C LYS A 21 -17.21 -2.60 -11.33
N TRP A 22 -17.78 -2.12 -12.43
CA TRP A 22 -19.21 -2.30 -12.74
C TRP A 22 -19.53 -3.74 -13.14
N PHE A 23 -18.63 -4.38 -13.88
CA PHE A 23 -18.76 -5.77 -14.29
C PHE A 23 -17.73 -6.65 -13.59
N VAL A 24 -18.21 -7.55 -12.74
CA VAL A 24 -17.38 -8.47 -11.95
C VAL A 24 -17.72 -9.89 -12.37
N SER A 25 -16.72 -10.66 -12.82
CA SER A 25 -16.92 -12.05 -13.22
C SER A 25 -17.31 -12.93 -12.02
N ASN A 26 -18.01 -14.05 -12.31
CA ASN A 26 -18.38 -15.00 -11.25
C ASN A 26 -17.15 -15.58 -10.53
N LEU A 27 -16.04 -15.76 -11.25
CA LEU A 27 -14.77 -16.22 -10.69
C LEU A 27 -14.20 -15.19 -9.69
N GLU A 28 -14.16 -13.90 -10.07
CA GLU A 28 -13.73 -12.84 -9.15
C GLU A 28 -14.61 -12.77 -7.90
N LYS A 29 -15.94 -12.90 -8.05
CA LYS A 29 -16.89 -12.91 -6.93
C LYS A 29 -16.63 -14.05 -5.95
N ARG A 30 -16.28 -15.23 -6.46
CA ARG A 30 -16.01 -16.42 -5.64
C ARG A 30 -14.67 -16.36 -4.91
N LEU A 31 -13.64 -15.80 -5.58
CA LEU A 31 -12.27 -15.82 -5.08
C LEU A 31 -11.86 -14.54 -4.34
N ARG A 32 -12.63 -13.45 -4.47
CA ARG A 32 -12.25 -12.18 -3.83
C ARG A 32 -12.26 -12.27 -2.30
N VAL A 33 -11.34 -11.55 -1.69
CA VAL A 33 -11.27 -11.43 -0.23
C VAL A 33 -12.58 -10.84 0.33
N ALA A 34 -12.95 -11.25 1.54
CA ALA A 34 -14.15 -10.74 2.22
C ALA A 34 -14.04 -9.24 2.52
N LYS A 35 -12.83 -8.80 2.91
CA LYS A 35 -12.51 -7.40 3.22
C LYS A 35 -11.19 -7.04 2.56
N LEU A 36 -11.11 -5.83 2.00
CA LEU A 36 -9.86 -5.28 1.50
C LEU A 36 -8.92 -5.01 2.68
N ASP A 37 -7.68 -5.48 2.55
CA ASP A 37 -6.60 -5.20 3.50
C ASP A 37 -5.52 -4.38 2.79
N PHE A 38 -5.33 -3.14 3.20
CA PHE A 38 -4.35 -2.24 2.57
C PHE A 38 -2.91 -2.77 2.64
N ARG A 39 -2.61 -3.64 3.61
CA ARG A 39 -1.27 -4.20 3.81
C ARG A 39 -0.77 -5.03 2.61
N ILE A 40 -1.69 -5.48 1.75
CA ILE A 40 -1.34 -6.19 0.50
C ILE A 40 -0.44 -5.34 -0.42
N HIS A 41 -0.55 -4.01 -0.37
CA HIS A 41 0.27 -3.12 -1.19
C HIS A 41 1.74 -3.14 -0.80
N PHE A 42 2.06 -3.53 0.43
CA PHE A 42 3.43 -3.69 0.94
C PHE A 42 3.94 -5.14 0.88
N ALA A 43 3.08 -6.05 0.43
CA ALA A 43 3.39 -7.47 0.27
C ALA A 43 3.68 -7.86 -1.18
N ARG A 44 3.47 -6.95 -2.13
CA ARG A 44 3.59 -7.19 -3.57
C ARG A 44 4.83 -6.51 -4.10
N ASN A 45 5.59 -7.23 -4.92
CA ASN A 45 6.78 -6.74 -5.58
C ASN A 45 6.63 -6.87 -7.11
N CYS A 46 7.00 -5.85 -7.85
CA CYS A 46 6.99 -5.81 -9.32
C CYS A 46 8.40 -5.83 -9.91
N GLY A 47 9.43 -5.92 -9.08
CA GLY A 47 10.84 -5.94 -9.50
C GLY A 47 11.48 -4.55 -9.61
N ALA A 48 10.79 -3.46 -9.32
CA ALA A 48 11.34 -2.11 -9.33
C ALA A 48 12.05 -1.78 -8.01
N GLU A 49 13.02 -0.87 -8.03
CA GLU A 49 13.74 -0.42 -6.83
C GLU A 49 12.82 0.17 -5.76
N SER A 50 11.78 0.88 -6.15
CA SER A 50 10.78 1.41 -5.22
C SER A 50 9.75 0.39 -4.72
N CYS A 51 9.85 -0.89 -5.14
CA CYS A 51 8.93 -1.93 -4.69
C CYS A 51 9.21 -2.35 -3.23
N PRO A 52 8.17 -2.78 -2.50
CA PRO A 52 8.35 -3.49 -1.24
C PRO A 52 9.23 -4.74 -1.42
N ALA A 53 9.94 -5.14 -0.37
CA ALA A 53 10.79 -6.33 -0.40
C ALA A 53 9.98 -7.61 -0.71
N ILE A 54 10.63 -8.57 -1.36
CA ILE A 54 10.03 -9.88 -1.65
C ILE A 54 9.99 -10.71 -0.36
N HIS A 55 8.82 -11.27 -0.07
CA HIS A 55 8.60 -12.16 1.06
C HIS A 55 7.78 -13.38 0.66
N TYR A 56 8.01 -14.50 1.34
CA TYR A 56 7.19 -15.70 1.22
C TYR A 56 6.10 -15.71 2.29
N TYR A 57 4.84 -15.85 1.86
CA TYR A 57 3.69 -15.81 2.75
C TYR A 57 3.11 -17.20 2.99
N GLN A 58 2.75 -17.47 4.25
CA GLN A 58 2.15 -18.73 4.69
C GLN A 58 0.77 -18.45 5.29
N SER A 59 -0.25 -19.19 4.86
CA SER A 59 -1.63 -18.98 5.29
C SER A 59 -1.80 -18.83 6.82
N PRO A 60 -1.25 -19.71 7.68
CA PRO A 60 -1.46 -19.60 9.13
C PRO A 60 -0.74 -18.40 9.76
N LYS A 61 0.22 -17.77 9.05
CA LYS A 61 1.02 -16.65 9.55
C LYS A 61 0.77 -15.33 8.78
N ILE A 62 -0.18 -15.34 7.86
CA ILE A 62 -0.37 -14.26 6.90
C ILE A 62 -0.55 -12.90 7.58
N ASP A 63 -1.32 -12.82 8.65
CA ASP A 63 -1.60 -11.58 9.36
C ASP A 63 -0.32 -10.96 9.97
N ALA A 64 0.46 -11.75 10.68
CA ALA A 64 1.73 -11.31 11.27
C ALA A 64 2.77 -10.95 10.19
N GLN A 65 2.78 -11.68 9.06
CA GLN A 65 3.68 -11.42 7.95
C GLN A 65 3.32 -10.12 7.22
N LEU A 66 2.03 -9.85 6.98
CA LEU A 66 1.56 -8.59 6.40
C LEU A 66 1.86 -7.41 7.32
N GLU A 67 1.69 -7.57 8.62
CA GLU A 67 2.03 -6.54 9.60
C GLU A 67 3.53 -6.22 9.59
N LYS A 68 4.38 -7.27 9.56
CA LYS A 68 5.84 -7.11 9.47
C LYS A 68 6.25 -6.41 8.18
N ALA A 69 5.72 -6.84 7.03
CA ALA A 69 6.01 -6.22 5.73
C ALA A 69 5.60 -4.74 5.71
N THR A 70 4.43 -4.43 6.26
CA THR A 70 3.95 -3.06 6.39
C THR A 70 4.91 -2.20 7.21
N LYS A 71 5.26 -2.64 8.41
CA LYS A 71 6.17 -1.88 9.29
C LYS A 71 7.54 -1.68 8.64
N SER A 72 8.10 -2.74 8.04
CA SER A 72 9.39 -2.67 7.35
C SER A 72 9.36 -1.68 6.18
N PHE A 73 8.33 -1.75 5.33
CA PHE A 73 8.20 -0.82 4.22
C PHE A 73 8.07 0.62 4.70
N LEU A 74 7.17 0.89 5.65
CA LEU A 74 6.95 2.23 6.17
C LEU A 74 8.21 2.82 6.83
N ALA A 75 8.94 2.03 7.60
CA ALA A 75 10.16 2.48 8.27
C ALA A 75 11.27 2.89 7.29
N ASN A 76 11.32 2.26 6.11
CA ASN A 76 12.31 2.57 5.08
C ASN A 76 11.85 3.66 4.10
N ASP A 77 10.54 3.78 3.89
CA ASP A 77 9.99 4.67 2.86
C ASP A 77 9.58 6.04 3.40
N ILE A 78 9.02 6.09 4.61
CA ILE A 78 8.44 7.32 5.16
C ILE A 78 9.53 8.27 5.66
N ALA A 79 9.40 9.56 5.29
CA ALA A 79 10.14 10.64 5.91
C ALA A 79 9.17 11.71 6.42
N PHE A 80 9.33 12.13 7.67
CA PHE A 80 8.52 13.17 8.29
C PHE A 80 9.39 14.32 8.75
N ASP A 81 9.13 15.51 8.21
CA ASP A 81 9.73 16.77 8.68
C ASP A 81 8.74 17.46 9.63
N ASP A 82 9.03 17.38 10.92
CA ASP A 82 8.18 17.97 11.95
C ASP A 82 8.15 19.51 11.90
N LYS A 83 9.27 20.14 11.51
CA LYS A 83 9.37 21.60 11.41
C LYS A 83 8.50 22.17 10.29
N LEU A 84 8.52 21.51 9.14
CA LEU A 84 7.71 21.88 7.98
C LEU A 84 6.33 21.24 8.00
N ASN A 85 6.08 20.32 8.94
CA ASN A 85 4.86 19.50 9.02
C ASN A 85 4.55 18.79 7.70
N LYS A 86 5.59 18.18 7.08
CA LYS A 86 5.54 17.51 5.78
C LYS A 86 5.82 16.02 5.93
N LEU A 87 4.93 15.21 5.37
CA LEU A 87 5.02 13.76 5.33
C LEU A 87 5.31 13.31 3.91
N THR A 88 6.52 12.81 3.67
CA THR A 88 6.94 12.27 2.36
C THR A 88 6.69 10.76 2.33
N VAL A 89 5.96 10.28 1.34
CA VAL A 89 5.52 8.89 1.22
C VAL A 89 5.70 8.36 -0.21
N SER A 90 5.76 7.03 -0.37
CA SER A 90 5.77 6.36 -1.67
C SER A 90 4.56 6.74 -2.52
N ARG A 91 4.74 6.75 -3.84
CA ARG A 91 3.67 6.93 -4.83
C ARG A 91 2.61 5.82 -4.80
N ILE A 92 2.90 4.69 -4.19
CA ILE A 92 1.93 3.62 -3.91
C ILE A 92 0.72 4.18 -3.15
N PHE A 93 0.93 5.07 -2.18
CA PHE A 93 -0.15 5.70 -1.42
C PHE A 93 -1.05 6.60 -2.27
N LEU A 94 -0.51 7.21 -3.32
CA LEU A 94 -1.31 7.98 -4.28
C LEU A 94 -2.14 7.05 -5.16
N TRP A 95 -1.51 6.05 -5.77
CA TRP A 95 -2.17 5.15 -6.72
C TRP A 95 -3.31 4.34 -6.11
N PHE A 96 -3.20 4.03 -4.83
CA PHE A 96 -4.18 3.24 -4.08
C PHE A 96 -4.80 4.01 -2.92
N SER A 97 -4.91 5.34 -3.06
CA SER A 97 -5.31 6.25 -1.98
C SER A 97 -6.62 5.84 -1.29
N GLY A 98 -7.61 5.39 -2.06
CA GLY A 98 -8.88 4.92 -1.51
C GLY A 98 -8.75 3.66 -0.64
N ASP A 99 -7.83 2.76 -0.98
CA ASP A 99 -7.59 1.53 -0.20
C ASP A 99 -6.98 1.85 1.17
N PHE A 100 -6.26 2.97 1.28
CA PHE A 100 -5.69 3.47 2.53
C PHE A 100 -6.63 4.40 3.31
N GLY A 101 -7.83 4.70 2.80
CA GLY A 101 -8.76 5.64 3.41
C GLY A 101 -8.46 7.11 3.10
N GLY A 102 -7.81 7.39 1.97
CA GLY A 102 -7.43 8.72 1.53
C GLY A 102 -6.32 9.36 2.37
N PRO A 103 -6.08 10.67 2.21
CA PRO A 103 -5.04 11.39 2.94
C PRO A 103 -5.15 11.25 4.47
N ALA A 104 -6.36 11.24 5.00
CA ALA A 104 -6.59 11.07 6.44
C ALA A 104 -6.20 9.66 6.91
N GLY A 105 -6.55 8.64 6.14
CA GLY A 105 -6.19 7.25 6.44
C GLY A 105 -4.69 7.01 6.34
N ILE A 106 -4.02 7.60 5.36
CA ILE A 106 -2.55 7.52 5.21
C ILE A 106 -1.87 8.08 6.47
N LYS A 107 -2.25 9.28 6.92
CA LYS A 107 -1.72 9.90 8.14
C LYS A 107 -1.95 9.03 9.37
N LYS A 108 -3.16 8.48 9.50
CA LYS A 108 -3.51 7.57 10.60
C LYS A 108 -2.63 6.32 10.60
N ILE A 109 -2.45 5.66 9.46
CA ILE A 109 -1.61 4.47 9.33
C ILE A 109 -0.16 4.79 9.75
N VAL A 110 0.40 5.87 9.24
CA VAL A 110 1.78 6.29 9.54
C VAL A 110 1.94 6.60 11.03
N SER A 111 1.00 7.34 11.61
CA SER A 111 1.01 7.63 13.05
C SER A 111 0.93 6.37 13.91
N GLU A 112 0.01 5.45 13.60
CA GLU A 112 -0.18 4.21 14.35
C GLU A 112 1.00 3.23 14.23
N LYS A 113 1.62 3.16 13.03
CA LYS A 113 2.66 2.17 12.75
C LYS A 113 4.07 2.65 13.12
N LEU A 114 4.34 3.95 12.99
CA LEU A 114 5.66 4.56 13.22
C LEU A 114 5.70 5.51 14.42
N GLY A 115 4.56 5.82 15.06
CA GLY A 115 4.50 6.76 16.18
C GLY A 115 4.72 8.23 15.77
N LEU A 116 4.59 8.57 14.48
CA LEU A 116 4.82 9.94 14.01
C LEU A 116 3.64 10.85 14.32
N ALA A 117 3.91 12.06 14.81
CA ALA A 117 2.91 13.04 15.24
C ALA A 117 2.25 13.79 14.09
N THR A 118 1.68 13.06 13.12
CA THR A 118 0.94 13.68 12.01
C THR A 118 -0.40 14.25 12.47
N ASN A 119 -0.85 15.32 11.82
CA ASN A 119 -2.11 15.99 12.13
C ASN A 119 -2.90 16.33 10.84
N LYS A 120 -4.07 16.96 10.97
CA LYS A 120 -4.92 17.31 9.82
C LYS A 120 -4.23 18.25 8.82
N ARG A 121 -3.34 19.12 9.30
CA ARG A 121 -2.61 20.11 8.48
C ARG A 121 -1.32 19.56 7.87
N THR A 122 -0.88 18.34 8.25
CA THR A 122 0.31 17.72 7.67
C THR A 122 0.14 17.61 6.16
N GLU A 123 1.07 18.20 5.40
CA GLU A 123 1.12 18.10 3.95
C GLU A 123 1.69 16.72 3.56
N ILE A 124 1.04 16.03 2.61
CA ILE A 124 1.55 14.77 2.07
C ILE A 124 2.26 15.04 0.75
N ILE A 125 3.52 14.64 0.67
CA ILE A 125 4.34 14.69 -0.54
C ILE A 125 4.57 13.27 -1.03
N TYR A 126 4.25 13.02 -2.31
CA TYR A 126 4.46 11.73 -2.94
C TYR A 126 5.79 11.71 -3.67
N LYS A 127 6.65 10.75 -3.31
CA LYS A 127 7.95 10.53 -3.97
C LYS A 127 7.78 10.20 -5.45
N GLU A 128 8.79 10.49 -6.26
CA GLU A 128 8.93 9.84 -7.55
C GLU A 128 9.11 8.33 -7.34
N TYR A 129 8.59 7.54 -8.28
CA TYR A 129 8.69 6.09 -8.21
C TYR A 129 9.81 5.62 -9.12
N ASP A 130 10.81 4.98 -8.55
CA ASP A 130 11.93 4.43 -9.30
C ASP A 130 11.53 3.08 -9.91
N TRP A 131 11.41 3.06 -11.22
CA TRP A 131 11.07 1.90 -12.03
C TRP A 131 12.27 1.09 -12.47
N THR A 132 13.50 1.51 -12.14
CA THR A 132 14.69 0.72 -12.46
C THR A 132 14.57 -0.67 -11.87
N LEU A 133 15.03 -1.67 -12.59
CA LEU A 133 14.93 -3.06 -12.18
C LEU A 133 15.90 -3.32 -11.03
N ALA A 134 15.37 -3.75 -9.90
CA ALA A 134 16.14 -4.14 -8.72
C ALA A 134 16.82 -5.51 -8.96
N LEU A 135 17.77 -5.56 -9.88
CA LEU A 135 18.60 -6.75 -10.09
C LEU A 135 19.77 -6.70 -9.10
N ARG A 136 19.62 -7.40 -7.98
CA ARG A 136 20.79 -7.83 -7.22
C ARG A 136 21.28 -9.11 -7.87
N ILE A 137 22.33 -8.97 -8.69
CA ILE A 137 23.15 -10.10 -9.12
C ILE A 137 24.20 -10.23 -8.00
N ASP A 138 23.94 -11.13 -7.07
CA ASP A 138 24.96 -11.58 -6.10
C ASP A 138 25.95 -12.52 -6.78
#